data_56c98ea894667ab4ee5ab5af6b39cdb6
#
_entry.id   56c98ea894667ab4ee5ab5af6b39cdb6
#
_cell.length_a   1.000
_cell.length_b   1.000
_cell.length_c   1.000
_cell.angle_alpha   90.00
_cell.angle_beta   90.00
_cell.angle_gamma   90.00
#
_symmetry.space_group_name_H-M   'P 1'
#
loop_
_entity.id
_entity.type
_entity.pdbx_description
1 polymer ?
#
loop_
_entity_poly.entity_id
_entity_poly.type
_entity_poly.pdbx_seq_one_letter_code
_entity_poly.pdbx_strand_id
1 'polypeptide(L)'
;MSLNIQKKRVTNTLSQDRKFGTDGIRGPVDTTMNPLFVTKLGWAAGSVLKEEGISRVLIGKDTRISGYMLESALQAGFISAGMDVTLMGPLPTPAVAYLAKENKQAGVVISASHNLFEDNGIKFFTKNGHKFSSDLEQRIELKITQHISTVKSINLGKANRLNDAQQQYVEFCKSSTPSLDLSNVSILLDCANGATYSVAPKVFRDLGANVTTIGTDPDGININQNCGSTSPDFLSGEMAKGTYDIGIAFDGDGDRILIVGKSGKVLDGDDLLYLLTSASSHTSEDFQEK
;
A
#
# COMPACT_ATOMS: atom_id res chain seq x y z
N MET A 1 -35.56 -47.76 -6.48
CA MET A 1 -35.18 -46.74 -5.47
C MET A 1 -34.44 -45.64 -6.18
N SER A 2 -35.15 -44.57 -6.55
CA SER A 2 -34.58 -43.43 -7.34
C SER A 2 -34.00 -42.42 -6.35
N LEU A 3 -32.69 -42.25 -6.35
CA LEU A 3 -32.03 -41.17 -5.61
C LEU A 3 -32.32 -39.81 -6.29
N ASN A 4 -33.22 -39.04 -5.68
CA ASN A 4 -33.44 -37.63 -6.01
C ASN A 4 -32.27 -36.80 -5.51
N ILE A 5 -31.26 -36.57 -6.35
CA ILE A 5 -30.20 -35.58 -6.09
C ILE A 5 -30.81 -34.23 -6.36
N GLN A 6 -31.29 -33.55 -5.32
CA GLN A 6 -31.59 -32.13 -5.39
C GLN A 6 -30.29 -31.35 -5.69
N LYS A 7 -30.14 -30.88 -6.93
CA LYS A 7 -29.15 -29.87 -7.29
C LYS A 7 -29.48 -28.59 -6.53
N LYS A 8 -28.87 -28.40 -5.34
CA LYS A 8 -28.80 -27.06 -4.72
C LYS A 8 -28.19 -26.10 -5.77
N ARG A 9 -29.00 -25.17 -6.27
CA ARG A 9 -28.45 -24.01 -6.97
C ARG A 9 -27.53 -23.26 -5.97
N VAL A 10 -26.22 -23.43 -6.12
CA VAL A 10 -25.25 -22.59 -5.44
C VAL A 10 -25.42 -21.20 -6.09
N THR A 11 -26.02 -20.28 -5.36
CA THR A 11 -26.02 -18.86 -5.74
C THR A 11 -24.59 -18.39 -5.65
N ASN A 12 -23.97 -18.16 -6.79
CA ASN A 12 -22.57 -17.72 -6.94
C ASN A 12 -22.44 -16.22 -6.61
N THR A 13 -22.98 -15.77 -5.49
CA THR A 13 -22.80 -14.41 -4.98
C THR A 13 -21.62 -14.40 -4.03
N LEU A 14 -20.69 -13.46 -4.22
CA LEU A 14 -19.63 -13.19 -3.24
C LEU A 14 -20.27 -12.79 -1.90
N SER A 15 -19.72 -13.28 -0.80
CA SER A 15 -20.05 -12.78 0.52
C SER A 15 -19.67 -11.30 0.63
N GLN A 16 -20.38 -10.54 1.45
CA GLN A 16 -20.22 -9.08 1.55
C GLN A 16 -18.79 -8.67 1.93
N ASP A 17 -18.13 -9.46 2.75
CA ASP A 17 -16.75 -9.32 3.21
C ASP A 17 -15.67 -9.58 2.14
N ARG A 18 -16.07 -10.03 0.94
CA ARG A 18 -15.20 -10.28 -0.22
C ARG A 18 -15.48 -9.36 -1.40
N LYS A 19 -16.20 -8.28 -1.16
CA LYS A 19 -16.43 -7.22 -2.14
C LYS A 19 -15.46 -6.08 -1.94
N PHE A 20 -15.28 -5.27 -2.98
CA PHE A 20 -14.55 -4.03 -2.87
C PHE A 20 -15.26 -3.07 -1.92
N GLY A 21 -14.53 -2.55 -0.95
CA GLY A 21 -14.90 -1.43 -0.11
C GLY A 21 -14.25 -0.14 -0.61
N THR A 22 -14.31 0.91 0.19
CA THR A 22 -13.73 2.22 -0.15
C THR A 22 -12.22 2.16 -0.44
N ASP A 23 -11.52 1.13 0.10
CA ASP A 23 -10.06 1.04 0.03
C ASP A 23 -9.62 -0.42 -0.26
N GLY A 24 -10.18 -1.00 -1.30
CA GLY A 24 -9.91 -2.37 -1.72
C GLY A 24 -10.71 -3.43 -0.97
N ILE A 25 -10.24 -4.66 -0.99
CA ILE A 25 -10.82 -5.79 -0.25
C ILE A 25 -9.96 -6.03 0.99
N ARG A 26 -10.57 -6.06 2.18
CA ARG A 26 -9.89 -6.27 3.46
C ARG A 26 -10.62 -7.28 4.32
N GLY A 27 -9.89 -7.93 5.21
CA GLY A 27 -10.45 -8.78 6.25
C GLY A 27 -9.42 -9.71 6.89
N PRO A 28 -9.88 -10.53 7.87
CA PRO A 28 -9.03 -11.50 8.52
C PRO A 28 -8.44 -12.52 7.55
N VAL A 29 -7.17 -12.85 7.76
CA VAL A 29 -6.40 -13.71 6.86
C VAL A 29 -6.88 -15.15 6.88
N ASP A 30 -7.37 -15.64 8.02
CA ASP A 30 -7.85 -17.00 8.21
C ASP A 30 -9.22 -17.29 7.55
N THR A 31 -10.01 -16.26 7.29
CA THR A 31 -11.37 -16.36 6.75
C THR A 31 -11.53 -15.70 5.39
N THR A 32 -11.41 -14.37 5.36
CA THR A 32 -11.69 -13.57 4.16
C THR A 32 -10.52 -13.60 3.18
N MET A 33 -9.31 -13.27 3.64
CA MET A 33 -8.11 -13.12 2.80
C MET A 33 -7.31 -14.41 2.69
N ASN A 34 -7.98 -15.54 2.45
CA ASN A 34 -7.32 -16.83 2.29
C ASN A 34 -6.70 -17.02 0.88
N PRO A 35 -5.74 -17.95 0.72
CA PRO A 35 -5.00 -18.11 -0.54
C PRO A 35 -5.89 -18.47 -1.74
N LEU A 36 -6.95 -19.24 -1.55
CA LEU A 36 -7.86 -19.64 -2.64
C LEU A 36 -8.61 -18.43 -3.19
N PHE A 37 -9.14 -17.60 -2.31
CA PHE A 37 -9.82 -16.37 -2.71
C PHE A 37 -8.85 -15.43 -3.41
N VAL A 38 -7.65 -15.21 -2.85
CA VAL A 38 -6.65 -14.26 -3.37
C VAL A 38 -6.09 -14.73 -4.72
N THR A 39 -5.88 -16.03 -4.92
CA THR A 39 -5.53 -16.57 -6.25
C THR A 39 -6.64 -16.26 -7.28
N LYS A 40 -7.88 -16.46 -6.87
CA LYS A 40 -9.03 -16.19 -7.75
C LYS A 40 -9.20 -14.71 -8.04
N LEU A 41 -8.94 -13.85 -7.06
CA LEU A 41 -8.92 -12.39 -7.21
C LEU A 41 -7.84 -11.96 -8.21
N GLY A 42 -6.62 -12.49 -8.09
CA GLY A 42 -5.52 -12.22 -9.02
C GLY A 42 -5.85 -12.64 -10.45
N TRP A 43 -6.44 -13.83 -10.63
CA TRP A 43 -6.89 -14.29 -11.93
C TRP A 43 -8.00 -13.40 -12.53
N ALA A 44 -9.00 -13.04 -11.72
CA ALA A 44 -10.11 -12.21 -12.15
C ALA A 44 -9.64 -10.79 -12.54
N ALA A 45 -8.84 -10.17 -11.69
CA ALA A 45 -8.25 -8.85 -11.94
C ALA A 45 -7.35 -8.88 -13.18
N GLY A 46 -6.49 -9.90 -13.32
CA GLY A 46 -5.64 -10.06 -14.49
C GLY A 46 -6.44 -10.25 -15.80
N SER A 47 -7.54 -11.00 -15.76
CA SER A 47 -8.42 -11.18 -16.91
C SER A 47 -9.06 -9.84 -17.34
N VAL A 48 -9.60 -9.07 -16.39
CA VAL A 48 -10.22 -7.77 -16.65
C VAL A 48 -9.18 -6.76 -17.15
N LEU A 49 -7.99 -6.71 -16.54
CA LEU A 49 -6.92 -5.82 -16.98
C LEU A 49 -6.44 -6.13 -18.40
N LYS A 50 -6.40 -7.39 -18.80
CA LYS A 50 -6.06 -7.77 -20.20
C LYS A 50 -7.13 -7.31 -21.19
N GLU A 51 -8.40 -7.29 -20.81
CA GLU A 51 -9.47 -6.71 -21.64
C GLU A 51 -9.25 -5.21 -21.84
N GLU A 52 -8.64 -4.51 -20.85
CA GLU A 52 -8.23 -3.10 -20.92
C GLU A 52 -6.87 -2.89 -21.63
N GLY A 53 -6.28 -3.91 -22.23
CA GLY A 53 -4.98 -3.84 -22.90
C GLY A 53 -3.77 -3.74 -21.95
N ILE A 54 -3.94 -4.03 -20.67
CA ILE A 54 -2.88 -4.05 -19.66
C ILE A 54 -2.42 -5.49 -19.45
N SER A 55 -1.13 -5.76 -19.65
CA SER A 55 -0.55 -7.10 -19.54
C SER A 55 0.49 -7.26 -18.43
N ARG A 56 0.76 -6.21 -17.66
CA ARG A 56 1.77 -6.19 -16.61
C ARG A 56 1.24 -5.57 -15.33
N VAL A 57 1.66 -6.10 -14.17
CA VAL A 57 1.28 -5.64 -12.83
C VAL A 57 2.50 -5.59 -11.92
N LEU A 58 2.58 -4.52 -11.10
CA LEU A 58 3.51 -4.37 -9.99
C LEU A 58 2.81 -4.78 -8.70
N ILE A 59 3.49 -5.54 -7.83
CA ILE A 59 2.96 -5.93 -6.51
C ILE A 59 3.93 -5.45 -5.43
N GLY A 60 3.45 -4.56 -4.57
CA GLY A 60 4.09 -4.19 -3.31
C GLY A 60 3.29 -4.70 -2.12
N LYS A 61 3.88 -4.69 -0.94
CA LYS A 61 3.24 -5.14 0.29
C LYS A 61 3.76 -4.36 1.51
N ASP A 62 3.03 -4.43 2.60
CA ASP A 62 3.56 -4.05 3.91
C ASP A 62 4.38 -5.19 4.55
N THR A 63 4.66 -5.09 5.82
CA THR A 63 5.55 -6.00 6.54
C THR A 63 4.85 -7.19 7.17
N ARG A 64 3.52 -7.34 7.03
CA ARG A 64 2.73 -8.45 7.61
C ARG A 64 3.24 -9.79 7.14
N ILE A 65 3.31 -10.77 8.05
CA ILE A 65 3.74 -12.13 7.72
C ILE A 65 2.84 -12.78 6.65
N SER A 66 1.54 -12.49 6.67
CA SER A 66 0.59 -12.96 5.67
C SER A 66 0.88 -12.45 4.25
N GLY A 67 1.62 -11.33 4.14
CA GLY A 67 2.02 -10.76 2.86
C GLY A 67 2.77 -11.73 1.95
N TYR A 68 3.59 -12.61 2.50
CA TYR A 68 4.31 -13.63 1.70
C TYR A 68 3.37 -14.63 1.02
N MET A 69 2.38 -15.12 1.78
CA MET A 69 1.37 -16.05 1.27
C MET A 69 0.47 -15.37 0.22
N LEU A 70 -0.01 -14.17 0.52
CA LEU A 70 -0.93 -13.43 -0.35
C LEU A 70 -0.26 -12.97 -1.64
N GLU A 71 1.01 -12.54 -1.58
CA GLU A 71 1.83 -12.21 -2.75
C GLU A 71 1.95 -13.40 -3.69
N SER A 72 2.25 -14.58 -3.16
CA SER A 72 2.37 -15.82 -3.92
C SER A 72 1.05 -16.23 -4.56
N ALA A 73 -0.05 -16.10 -3.84
CA ALA A 73 -1.39 -16.39 -4.31
C ALA A 73 -1.83 -15.46 -5.45
N LEU A 74 -1.63 -14.14 -5.27
CA LEU A 74 -1.90 -13.14 -6.32
C LEU A 74 -1.06 -13.39 -7.57
N GLN A 75 0.23 -13.62 -7.37
CA GLN A 75 1.16 -13.92 -8.47
C GLN A 75 0.67 -15.11 -9.31
N ALA A 76 0.29 -16.22 -8.65
CA ALA A 76 -0.24 -17.40 -9.33
C ALA A 76 -1.51 -17.07 -10.13
N GLY A 77 -2.42 -16.29 -9.55
CA GLY A 77 -3.64 -15.84 -10.20
C GLY A 77 -3.36 -15.00 -11.46
N PHE A 78 -2.55 -13.97 -11.35
CA PHE A 78 -2.17 -13.09 -12.47
C PHE A 78 -1.46 -13.85 -13.59
N ILE A 79 -0.48 -14.70 -13.25
CA ILE A 79 0.26 -15.51 -14.23
C ILE A 79 -0.69 -16.44 -14.98
N SER A 80 -1.66 -17.05 -14.28
CA SER A 80 -2.65 -17.92 -14.91
C SER A 80 -3.59 -17.20 -15.89
N ALA A 81 -3.81 -15.89 -15.69
CA ALA A 81 -4.52 -15.01 -16.62
C ALA A 81 -3.63 -14.48 -17.76
N GLY A 82 -2.34 -14.80 -17.77
CA GLY A 82 -1.38 -14.35 -18.77
C GLY A 82 -0.82 -12.93 -18.53
N MET A 83 -0.77 -12.49 -17.28
CA MET A 83 -0.15 -11.22 -16.85
C MET A 83 1.29 -11.44 -16.41
N ASP A 84 2.20 -10.58 -16.84
CA ASP A 84 3.53 -10.50 -16.23
C ASP A 84 3.43 -9.79 -14.87
N VAL A 85 4.13 -10.34 -13.88
CA VAL A 85 4.11 -9.84 -12.50
C VAL A 85 5.50 -9.36 -12.12
N THR A 86 5.60 -8.16 -11.54
CA THR A 86 6.83 -7.64 -10.97
C THR A 86 6.66 -7.43 -9.46
N LEU A 87 7.45 -8.15 -8.67
CA LEU A 87 7.44 -8.07 -7.21
C LEU A 87 8.40 -6.99 -6.74
N MET A 88 7.95 -6.11 -5.84
CA MET A 88 8.72 -4.98 -5.32
C MET A 88 9.15 -5.15 -3.86
N GLY A 89 8.56 -6.12 -3.14
CA GLY A 89 8.78 -6.29 -1.70
C GLY A 89 8.04 -5.24 -0.86
N PRO A 90 8.51 -5.00 0.39
CA PRO A 90 7.89 -4.02 1.27
C PRO A 90 8.07 -2.60 0.74
N LEU A 91 6.94 -1.92 0.49
CA LEU A 91 6.88 -0.54 -0.01
C LEU A 91 5.59 0.15 0.45
N PRO A 92 5.64 1.46 0.76
CA PRO A 92 4.44 2.24 1.06
C PRO A 92 3.42 2.24 -0.08
N THR A 93 2.13 2.33 0.26
CA THR A 93 1.05 2.44 -0.73
C THR A 93 1.29 3.54 -1.78
N PRO A 94 1.70 4.77 -1.42
CA PRO A 94 2.00 5.80 -2.41
C PRO A 94 3.19 5.45 -3.32
N ALA A 95 4.16 4.67 -2.86
CA ALA A 95 5.27 4.21 -3.70
C ALA A 95 4.78 3.26 -4.81
N VAL A 96 3.86 2.36 -4.49
CA VAL A 96 3.28 1.46 -5.48
C VAL A 96 2.47 2.23 -6.52
N ALA A 97 1.68 3.22 -6.11
CA ALA A 97 0.92 4.09 -7.02
C ALA A 97 1.86 4.88 -7.95
N TYR A 98 2.93 5.45 -7.39
CA TYR A 98 3.96 6.15 -8.15
C TYR A 98 4.65 5.24 -9.18
N LEU A 99 5.16 4.08 -8.75
CA LEU A 99 5.86 3.14 -9.62
C LEU A 99 4.93 2.53 -10.68
N ALA A 100 3.64 2.33 -10.38
CA ALA A 100 2.65 1.91 -11.36
C ALA A 100 2.53 2.93 -12.51
N LYS A 101 2.49 4.23 -12.17
CA LYS A 101 2.45 5.33 -13.15
C LYS A 101 3.75 5.39 -13.98
N GLU A 102 4.91 5.39 -13.32
CA GLU A 102 6.21 5.49 -14.00
C GLU A 102 6.45 4.33 -14.97
N ASN A 103 6.09 3.12 -14.57
CA ASN A 103 6.27 1.93 -15.40
C ASN A 103 5.10 1.66 -16.35
N LYS A 104 4.03 2.47 -16.33
CA LYS A 104 2.79 2.29 -17.13
C LYS A 104 2.19 0.89 -16.98
N GLN A 105 2.17 0.40 -15.73
CA GLN A 105 1.64 -0.91 -15.34
C GLN A 105 0.51 -0.74 -14.32
N ALA A 106 -0.33 -1.74 -14.15
CA ALA A 106 -1.22 -1.77 -13.01
C ALA A 106 -0.41 -1.95 -11.71
N GLY A 107 -0.88 -1.40 -10.60
CA GLY A 107 -0.28 -1.57 -9.29
C GLY A 107 -1.19 -2.35 -8.35
N VAL A 108 -0.61 -3.14 -7.47
CA VAL A 108 -1.31 -3.85 -6.39
C VAL A 108 -0.55 -3.67 -5.09
N VAL A 109 -1.26 -3.32 -4.04
CA VAL A 109 -0.73 -3.25 -2.66
C VAL A 109 -1.39 -4.31 -1.82
N ILE A 110 -0.58 -5.10 -1.11
CA ILE A 110 -1.04 -6.06 -0.11
C ILE A 110 -0.83 -5.42 1.26
N SER A 111 -1.90 -4.87 1.82
CA SER A 111 -1.91 -4.22 3.14
C SER A 111 -3.32 -4.02 3.67
N ALA A 112 -3.47 -4.01 4.98
CA ALA A 112 -4.66 -3.55 5.70
C ALA A 112 -4.43 -2.22 6.42
N SER A 113 -3.45 -1.39 5.96
CA SER A 113 -3.15 -0.05 6.48
C SER A 113 -2.88 -0.08 8.00
N HIS A 114 -3.71 0.57 8.80
CA HIS A 114 -3.54 0.73 10.25
C HIS A 114 -4.06 -0.44 11.11
N ASN A 115 -4.65 -1.48 10.50
CA ASN A 115 -5.09 -2.66 11.26
C ASN A 115 -3.90 -3.44 11.81
N LEU A 116 -4.13 -4.27 12.83
CA LEU A 116 -3.13 -5.22 13.33
C LEU A 116 -2.87 -6.34 12.32
N PHE A 117 -1.87 -7.18 12.58
CA PHE A 117 -1.33 -8.15 11.61
C PHE A 117 -2.30 -9.27 11.20
N GLU A 118 -3.31 -9.55 11.99
CA GLU A 118 -4.33 -10.58 11.73
C GLU A 118 -5.16 -10.27 10.48
N ASP A 119 -5.32 -8.98 10.18
CA ASP A 119 -5.98 -8.52 8.96
C ASP A 119 -4.97 -8.33 7.84
N ASN A 120 -5.45 -8.46 6.60
CA ASN A 120 -4.75 -8.00 5.42
C ASN A 120 -5.75 -7.52 4.37
N GLY A 121 -5.26 -6.91 3.29
CA GLY A 121 -6.09 -6.39 2.23
C GLY A 121 -5.36 -6.30 0.90
N ILE A 122 -6.11 -6.02 -0.14
CA ILE A 122 -5.58 -5.85 -1.50
C ILE A 122 -6.22 -4.62 -2.11
N LYS A 123 -5.38 -3.66 -2.49
CA LYS A 123 -5.74 -2.42 -3.18
C LYS A 123 -5.19 -2.45 -4.60
N PHE A 124 -5.93 -1.89 -5.54
CA PHE A 124 -5.54 -1.85 -6.95
C PHE A 124 -5.37 -0.42 -7.44
N PHE A 125 -4.35 -0.22 -8.27
CA PHE A 125 -4.05 1.05 -8.93
C PHE A 125 -3.95 0.86 -10.44
N THR A 126 -4.47 1.84 -11.17
CA THR A 126 -4.34 1.90 -12.62
C THR A 126 -2.91 2.23 -13.03
N LYS A 127 -2.59 2.07 -14.31
CA LYS A 127 -1.32 2.51 -14.91
C LYS A 127 -1.04 4.02 -14.80
N ASN A 128 -1.98 4.80 -14.30
CA ASN A 128 -1.84 6.23 -14.05
C ASN A 128 -1.65 6.54 -12.54
N GLY A 129 -1.54 5.51 -11.69
CA GLY A 129 -1.37 5.64 -10.24
C GLY A 129 -2.66 5.98 -9.48
N HIS A 130 -3.83 5.95 -10.12
CA HIS A 130 -5.12 6.16 -9.46
C HIS A 130 -5.73 4.85 -8.99
N LYS A 131 -6.53 4.87 -7.93
CA LYS A 131 -7.36 3.71 -7.52
C LYS A 131 -8.24 3.26 -8.68
N PHE A 132 -8.61 1.97 -8.69
CA PHE A 132 -9.55 1.46 -9.68
C PHE A 132 -10.90 2.19 -9.55
N SER A 133 -11.56 2.35 -10.69
CA SER A 133 -12.93 2.84 -10.74
C SER A 133 -13.90 1.77 -10.26
N SER A 134 -15.07 2.18 -9.77
CA SER A 134 -16.13 1.25 -9.36
C SER A 134 -16.56 0.31 -10.50
N ASP A 135 -16.44 0.74 -11.78
CA ASP A 135 -16.71 -0.13 -12.93
C ASP A 135 -15.71 -1.29 -13.02
N LEU A 136 -14.40 -1.00 -12.90
CA LEU A 136 -13.37 -2.04 -12.90
C LEU A 136 -13.54 -3.00 -11.72
N GLU A 137 -13.83 -2.46 -10.53
CA GLU A 137 -14.06 -3.26 -9.32
C GLU A 137 -15.26 -4.20 -9.50
N GLN A 138 -16.40 -3.71 -10.01
CA GLN A 138 -17.58 -4.51 -10.27
C GLN A 138 -17.31 -5.62 -11.32
N ARG A 139 -16.57 -5.31 -12.39
CA ARG A 139 -16.19 -6.30 -13.39
C ARG A 139 -15.32 -7.40 -12.79
N ILE A 140 -14.40 -7.06 -11.90
CA ILE A 140 -13.57 -8.03 -11.17
C ILE A 140 -14.46 -8.89 -10.25
N GLU A 141 -15.38 -8.29 -9.48
CA GLU A 141 -16.31 -9.01 -8.62
C GLU A 141 -17.17 -10.02 -9.42
N LEU A 142 -17.68 -9.61 -10.58
CA LEU A 142 -18.41 -10.51 -11.47
C LEU A 142 -17.50 -11.63 -11.99
N LYS A 143 -16.26 -11.32 -12.32
CA LYS A 143 -15.30 -12.31 -12.82
C LYS A 143 -14.91 -13.32 -11.74
N ILE A 144 -14.76 -12.92 -10.50
CA ILE A 144 -14.48 -13.81 -9.36
C ILE A 144 -15.58 -14.89 -9.21
N THR A 145 -16.83 -14.65 -9.60
CA THR A 145 -17.88 -15.68 -9.50
C THR A 145 -17.70 -16.84 -10.48
N GLN A 146 -16.88 -16.66 -11.53
CA GLN A 146 -16.61 -17.65 -12.56
C GLN A 146 -15.55 -18.68 -12.10
N HIS A 147 -15.43 -19.79 -12.82
CA HIS A 147 -14.34 -20.73 -12.63
C HIS A 147 -13.03 -20.18 -13.18
N ILE A 148 -11.92 -20.39 -12.45
CA ILE A 148 -10.59 -20.06 -12.97
C ILE A 148 -10.34 -20.86 -14.24
N SER A 149 -9.92 -20.17 -15.30
CA SER A 149 -9.43 -20.76 -16.53
C SER A 149 -8.01 -20.26 -16.81
N THR A 150 -7.06 -21.15 -16.86
CA THR A 150 -5.67 -20.81 -17.19
C THR A 150 -5.55 -20.64 -18.71
N VAL A 151 -4.83 -19.60 -19.14
CA VAL A 151 -4.49 -19.42 -20.55
C VAL A 151 -3.61 -20.56 -21.07
N LYS A 152 -3.46 -20.71 -22.39
CA LYS A 152 -2.54 -21.70 -22.97
C LYS A 152 -1.13 -21.48 -22.43
N SER A 153 -0.36 -22.56 -22.23
CA SER A 153 0.99 -22.51 -21.63
C SER A 153 1.92 -21.49 -22.27
N ILE A 154 1.84 -21.30 -23.59
CA ILE A 154 2.64 -20.31 -24.33
C ILE A 154 2.29 -18.86 -23.98
N ASN A 155 1.11 -18.60 -23.41
CA ASN A 155 0.59 -17.29 -23.05
C ASN A 155 0.63 -17.02 -21.52
N LEU A 156 1.23 -17.91 -20.74
CA LEU A 156 1.42 -17.67 -19.31
C LEU A 156 2.30 -16.46 -19.09
N GLY A 157 1.97 -15.66 -18.07
CA GLY A 157 2.82 -14.56 -17.63
C GLY A 157 4.10 -15.03 -16.94
N LYS A 158 5.02 -14.11 -16.72
CA LYS A 158 6.29 -14.33 -16.03
C LYS A 158 6.34 -13.51 -14.74
N ALA A 159 7.06 -14.03 -13.73
CA ALA A 159 7.37 -13.29 -12.52
C ALA A 159 8.79 -12.73 -12.60
N ASN A 160 8.93 -11.46 -12.23
CA ASN A 160 10.20 -10.74 -12.12
C ASN A 160 10.26 -10.03 -10.75
N ARG A 161 11.43 -9.50 -10.39
CA ARG A 161 11.61 -8.67 -9.21
C ARG A 161 12.24 -7.34 -9.59
N LEU A 162 11.72 -6.24 -9.04
CA LEU A 162 12.30 -4.91 -9.14
C LEU A 162 13.10 -4.63 -7.85
N ASN A 163 14.41 -4.87 -7.90
CA ASN A 163 15.27 -4.84 -6.72
C ASN A 163 15.56 -3.41 -6.21
N ASP A 164 15.43 -2.42 -7.06
CA ASP A 164 15.69 -0.99 -6.78
C ASP A 164 14.42 -0.17 -6.58
N ALA A 165 13.27 -0.81 -6.41
CA ALA A 165 11.98 -0.13 -6.22
C ALA A 165 12.00 0.88 -5.05
N GLN A 166 12.62 0.51 -3.92
CA GLN A 166 12.77 1.40 -2.77
C GLN A 166 13.60 2.63 -3.13
N GLN A 167 14.73 2.43 -3.81
CA GLN A 167 15.61 3.54 -4.21
C GLN A 167 14.91 4.49 -5.18
N GLN A 168 14.18 3.97 -6.16
CA GLN A 168 13.40 4.79 -7.09
C GLN A 168 12.40 5.69 -6.36
N TYR A 169 11.72 5.14 -5.34
CA TYR A 169 10.76 5.93 -4.56
C TYR A 169 11.45 6.95 -3.64
N VAL A 170 12.59 6.61 -3.03
CA VAL A 170 13.41 7.57 -2.25
C VAL A 170 13.82 8.76 -3.13
N GLU A 171 14.32 8.51 -4.33
CA GLU A 171 14.72 9.59 -5.24
C GLU A 171 13.52 10.43 -5.68
N PHE A 172 12.37 9.83 -5.91
CA PHE A 172 11.14 10.57 -6.17
C PHE A 172 10.76 11.49 -5.01
N CYS A 173 10.76 11.00 -3.77
CA CYS A 173 10.44 11.82 -2.60
C CYS A 173 11.40 13.01 -2.47
N LYS A 174 12.69 12.80 -2.67
CA LYS A 174 13.70 13.87 -2.64
C LYS A 174 13.49 14.87 -3.78
N SER A 175 13.19 14.40 -4.98
CA SER A 175 12.99 15.25 -6.14
C SER A 175 11.74 16.13 -6.06
N SER A 176 10.75 15.75 -5.23
CA SER A 176 9.55 16.57 -5.00
C SER A 176 9.83 17.84 -4.17
N THR A 177 10.98 17.89 -3.48
CA THR A 177 11.41 19.03 -2.65
C THR A 177 12.88 19.38 -2.90
N PRO A 178 13.28 19.80 -4.11
CA PRO A 178 14.68 19.84 -4.53
C PRO A 178 15.56 20.85 -3.75
N SER A 179 14.98 21.82 -3.09
CA SER A 179 15.68 22.83 -2.29
C SER A 179 15.58 22.59 -0.77
N LEU A 180 14.98 21.50 -0.33
CA LEU A 180 14.79 21.23 1.09
C LEU A 180 16.12 20.72 1.71
N ASP A 181 16.65 21.48 2.67
CA ASP A 181 17.78 21.10 3.52
C ASP A 181 17.32 20.97 4.98
N LEU A 182 17.50 19.79 5.53
CA LEU A 182 17.13 19.47 6.92
C LEU A 182 18.34 19.30 7.84
N SER A 183 19.51 19.82 7.47
CA SER A 183 20.79 19.59 8.17
C SER A 183 20.78 19.98 9.66
N ASN A 184 19.87 20.86 10.08
CA ASN A 184 19.75 21.31 11.48
C ASN A 184 18.47 20.82 12.15
N VAL A 185 17.78 19.82 11.59
CA VAL A 185 16.51 19.32 12.09
C VAL A 185 16.70 17.94 12.69
N SER A 186 16.32 17.77 13.95
CA SER A 186 16.28 16.48 14.64
C SER A 186 14.88 15.89 14.59
N ILE A 187 14.74 14.74 13.95
CA ILE A 187 13.46 14.10 13.69
C ILE A 187 13.38 12.77 14.43
N LEU A 188 12.27 12.56 15.14
CA LEU A 188 11.88 11.23 15.62
C LEU A 188 10.85 10.63 14.65
N LEU A 189 11.20 9.52 13.98
CA LEU A 189 10.33 8.81 13.06
C LEU A 189 9.77 7.55 13.68
N ASP A 190 8.44 7.42 13.72
CA ASP A 190 7.73 6.18 14.01
C ASP A 190 7.20 5.59 12.70
N CYS A 191 7.78 4.48 12.28
CA CYS A 191 7.42 3.78 11.04
C CYS A 191 6.42 2.64 11.26
N ALA A 192 5.80 2.54 12.44
CA ALA A 192 4.76 1.56 12.76
C ALA A 192 5.17 0.08 12.54
N ASN A 193 6.45 -0.24 12.47
CA ASN A 193 6.97 -1.51 11.93
C ASN A 193 6.36 -1.87 10.56
N GLY A 194 5.91 -0.87 9.81
CA GLY A 194 5.19 -0.97 8.54
C GLY A 194 6.07 -0.74 7.32
N ALA A 195 5.44 -0.49 6.19
CA ALA A 195 6.08 -0.41 4.87
C ALA A 195 7.07 0.76 4.71
N THR A 196 6.98 1.78 5.59
CA THR A 196 7.89 2.94 5.59
C THR A 196 9.21 2.69 6.31
N TYR A 197 9.37 1.57 7.04
CA TYR A 197 10.48 1.27 7.95
C TYR A 197 11.88 1.49 7.34
N SER A 198 12.05 1.26 6.06
CA SER A 198 13.31 1.41 5.33
C SER A 198 13.36 2.73 4.54
N VAL A 199 12.25 3.12 3.91
CA VAL A 199 12.19 4.24 2.97
C VAL A 199 12.20 5.58 3.70
N ALA A 200 11.34 5.77 4.72
CA ALA A 200 11.20 7.06 5.39
C ALA A 200 12.50 7.52 6.09
N PRO A 201 13.19 6.66 6.88
CA PRO A 201 14.47 7.06 7.47
C PRO A 201 15.52 7.44 6.42
N LYS A 202 15.52 6.76 5.28
CA LYS A 202 16.47 7.05 4.21
C LYS A 202 16.16 8.41 3.55
N VAL A 203 14.90 8.72 3.25
CA VAL A 203 14.52 10.01 2.66
C VAL A 203 14.96 11.17 3.55
N PHE A 204 14.64 11.14 4.84
CA PHE A 204 14.97 12.24 5.75
C PHE A 204 16.48 12.37 6.01
N ARG A 205 17.22 11.27 6.11
CA ARG A 205 18.68 11.30 6.21
C ARG A 205 19.35 11.83 4.95
N ASP A 206 18.87 11.43 3.78
CA ASP A 206 19.38 11.93 2.50
C ASP A 206 19.11 13.43 2.29
N LEU A 207 18.08 13.97 2.97
CA LEU A 207 17.79 15.43 3.04
C LEU A 207 18.58 16.15 4.16
N GLY A 208 19.46 15.46 4.88
CA GLY A 208 20.35 16.04 5.86
C GLY A 208 19.88 15.96 7.33
N ALA A 209 18.66 15.47 7.62
CA ALA A 209 18.12 15.43 8.98
C ALA A 209 18.88 14.48 9.90
N ASN A 210 18.97 14.86 11.20
CA ASN A 210 19.36 13.93 12.25
C ASN A 210 18.16 13.07 12.63
N VAL A 211 18.15 11.80 12.22
CA VAL A 211 16.98 10.92 12.31
C VAL A 211 17.17 9.84 13.35
N THR A 212 16.35 9.88 14.39
CA THR A 212 16.11 8.78 15.33
C THR A 212 14.87 8.01 14.88
N THR A 213 14.90 6.68 14.95
CA THR A 213 13.79 5.84 14.46
C THR A 213 13.24 4.93 15.56
N ILE A 214 11.93 4.76 15.58
CA ILE A 214 11.18 3.76 16.31
C ILE A 214 10.24 3.05 15.36
N GLY A 215 9.78 1.83 15.69
CA GLY A 215 8.91 1.07 14.80
C GLY A 215 9.58 0.72 13.46
N THR A 216 10.88 0.38 13.46
CA THR A 216 11.65 0.05 12.24
C THR A 216 12.25 -1.36 12.24
N ASP A 217 11.79 -2.23 13.14
CA ASP A 217 12.22 -3.63 13.24
C ASP A 217 11.03 -4.59 13.07
N PRO A 218 10.49 -4.70 11.83
CA PRO A 218 9.32 -5.51 11.56
C PRO A 218 9.61 -7.00 11.69
N ASP A 219 8.85 -7.73 12.50
CA ASP A 219 8.91 -9.17 12.68
C ASP A 219 7.78 -9.95 11.96
N GLY A 220 6.88 -9.20 11.30
CA GLY A 220 5.73 -9.72 10.57
C GLY A 220 4.43 -9.73 11.36
N ILE A 221 4.48 -9.54 12.68
CA ILE A 221 3.31 -9.55 13.56
C ILE A 221 3.19 -8.29 14.43
N ASN A 222 4.20 -7.43 14.44
CA ASN A 222 4.25 -6.22 15.27
C ASN A 222 3.84 -4.92 14.55
N ILE A 223 3.35 -5.01 13.32
CA ILE A 223 2.88 -3.83 12.56
C ILE A 223 1.73 -3.12 13.28
N ASN A 224 1.82 -1.79 13.43
CA ASN A 224 0.86 -0.93 14.15
C ASN A 224 0.63 -1.30 15.62
N GLN A 225 1.40 -2.21 16.20
CA GLN A 225 1.20 -2.64 17.57
C GLN A 225 1.76 -1.59 18.55
N ASN A 226 0.87 -0.82 19.14
CA ASN A 226 1.19 0.27 20.09
C ASN A 226 2.17 1.31 19.52
N CYS A 227 2.19 1.53 18.22
CA CYS A 227 3.04 2.50 17.52
C CYS A 227 2.33 3.04 16.28
N GLY A 228 2.97 4.00 15.60
CA GLY A 228 2.48 4.59 14.37
C GLY A 228 1.41 5.67 14.56
N SER A 229 0.83 6.12 13.46
CA SER A 229 -0.08 7.29 13.42
C SER A 229 -1.40 7.10 14.20
N THR A 230 -1.73 5.88 14.59
CA THR A 230 -2.90 5.58 15.44
C THR A 230 -2.59 5.56 16.93
N SER A 231 -1.34 5.80 17.31
CA SER A 231 -0.86 5.79 18.69
C SER A 231 -0.13 7.11 19.05
N PRO A 232 -0.82 8.26 19.00
CA PRO A 232 -0.21 9.58 19.19
C PRO A 232 0.48 9.75 20.56
N ASP A 233 -0.07 9.15 21.60
CA ASP A 233 0.50 9.21 22.95
C ASP A 233 1.87 8.53 23.04
N PHE A 234 2.07 7.46 22.26
CA PHE A 234 3.36 6.78 22.17
C PHE A 234 4.44 7.70 21.59
N LEU A 235 4.18 8.29 20.43
CA LEU A 235 5.12 9.23 19.80
C LEU A 235 5.38 10.45 20.70
N SER A 236 4.34 11.04 21.30
CA SER A 236 4.47 12.18 22.24
C SER A 236 5.31 11.82 23.47
N GLY A 237 5.12 10.62 24.02
CA GLY A 237 5.91 10.11 25.12
C GLY A 237 7.39 9.90 24.77
N GLU A 238 7.68 9.41 23.57
CA GLU A 238 9.07 9.25 23.08
C GLU A 238 9.71 10.61 22.75
N MET A 239 8.96 11.57 22.20
CA MET A 239 9.42 12.95 22.00
C MET A 239 9.89 13.61 23.29
N ALA A 240 9.17 13.38 24.41
CA ALA A 240 9.49 13.96 25.72
C ALA A 240 10.79 13.41 26.33
N LYS A 241 11.29 12.27 25.87
CA LYS A 241 12.52 11.64 26.37
C LYS A 241 13.80 12.17 25.69
N GLY A 242 13.67 12.86 24.57
CA GLY A 242 14.80 13.34 23.77
C GLY A 242 14.70 14.81 23.39
N THR A 243 15.65 15.26 22.59
CA THR A 243 15.72 16.63 22.06
C THR A 243 15.43 16.60 20.56
N TYR A 244 14.15 16.46 20.21
CA TYR A 244 13.70 16.45 18.82
C TYR A 244 12.98 17.76 18.49
N ASP A 245 13.09 18.20 17.25
CA ASP A 245 12.35 19.36 16.74
C ASP A 245 10.96 18.97 16.28
N ILE A 246 10.82 17.73 15.76
CA ILE A 246 9.57 17.19 15.24
C ILE A 246 9.52 15.66 15.39
N GLY A 247 8.36 15.14 15.73
CA GLY A 247 8.02 13.73 15.67
C GLY A 247 7.09 13.46 14.49
N ILE A 248 7.33 12.39 13.76
CA ILE A 248 6.52 12.00 12.60
C ILE A 248 6.17 10.51 12.75
N ALA A 249 4.88 10.19 12.74
CA ALA A 249 4.40 8.81 12.73
C ALA A 249 3.66 8.50 11.43
N PHE A 250 3.93 7.32 10.87
CA PHE A 250 3.20 6.74 9.74
C PHE A 250 2.28 5.62 10.22
N ASP A 251 1.30 5.24 9.41
CA ASP A 251 0.61 3.97 9.60
C ASP A 251 1.29 2.84 8.82
N GLY A 252 0.78 1.62 8.95
CA GLY A 252 1.44 0.42 8.45
C GLY A 252 1.73 0.40 6.94
N ASP A 253 0.97 1.10 6.11
CA ASP A 253 1.23 1.21 4.66
C ASP A 253 1.64 2.62 4.20
N GLY A 254 1.83 3.54 5.14
CA GLY A 254 2.44 4.84 4.90
C GLY A 254 1.60 5.79 4.04
N ASP A 255 0.27 5.64 4.06
CA ASP A 255 -0.65 6.57 3.40
C ASP A 255 -1.25 7.61 4.37
N ARG A 256 -0.95 7.48 5.68
CA ARG A 256 -1.33 8.42 6.74
C ARG A 256 -0.12 8.90 7.50
N ILE A 257 -0.21 10.14 7.97
CA ILE A 257 0.83 10.79 8.77
C ILE A 257 0.21 11.45 10.01
N LEU A 258 0.95 11.43 11.10
CA LEU A 258 0.68 12.21 12.29
C LEU A 258 1.97 12.93 12.67
N ILE A 259 1.87 14.19 13.08
CA ILE A 259 3.01 15.01 13.46
C ILE A 259 2.88 15.47 14.91
N VAL A 260 3.99 15.43 15.65
CA VAL A 260 4.12 15.99 16.99
C VAL A 260 5.19 17.07 16.95
N GLY A 261 4.78 18.28 17.27
CA GLY A 261 5.71 19.41 17.37
C GLY A 261 6.62 19.34 18.60
N LYS A 262 7.67 20.15 18.64
CA LYS A 262 8.64 20.23 19.73
C LYS A 262 8.00 20.48 21.11
N SER A 263 6.87 21.17 21.16
CA SER A 263 6.11 21.43 22.40
C SER A 263 5.30 20.23 22.90
N GLY A 264 5.30 19.09 22.17
CA GLY A 264 4.45 17.94 22.43
C GLY A 264 3.02 18.08 21.85
N LYS A 265 2.72 19.19 21.16
CA LYS A 265 1.42 19.35 20.50
C LYS A 265 1.31 18.37 19.33
N VAL A 266 0.26 17.55 19.34
CA VAL A 266 -0.13 16.72 18.19
C VAL A 266 -0.81 17.63 17.17
N LEU A 267 -0.37 17.56 15.92
CA LEU A 267 -0.96 18.23 14.77
C LEU A 267 -1.83 17.22 14.03
N ASP A 268 -3.11 17.50 13.94
CA ASP A 268 -4.05 16.66 13.22
C ASP A 268 -4.08 16.96 11.71
N GLY A 269 -4.95 16.27 10.97
CA GLY A 269 -5.08 16.47 9.52
C GLY A 269 -5.47 17.88 9.13
N ASP A 270 -6.30 18.56 9.92
CA ASP A 270 -6.75 19.93 9.68
C ASP A 270 -5.61 20.93 9.93
N ASP A 271 -4.83 20.74 11.00
CA ASP A 271 -3.60 21.51 11.26
C ASP A 271 -2.62 21.38 10.07
N LEU A 272 -2.42 20.16 9.55
CA LEU A 272 -1.52 19.92 8.42
C LEU A 272 -2.03 20.54 7.11
N LEU A 273 -3.32 20.43 6.82
CA LEU A 273 -3.93 21.08 5.65
C LEU A 273 -3.80 22.60 5.73
N TYR A 274 -4.01 23.18 6.93
CA TYR A 274 -3.82 24.61 7.14
C TYR A 274 -2.36 25.04 6.88
N LEU A 275 -1.38 24.28 7.40
CA LEU A 275 0.04 24.57 7.17
C LEU A 275 0.41 24.49 5.68
N LEU A 276 -0.06 23.45 4.96
CA LEU A 276 0.21 23.28 3.54
C LEU A 276 -0.41 24.40 2.69
N THR A 277 -1.65 24.79 3.00
CA THR A 277 -2.32 25.89 2.26
C THR A 277 -1.68 27.24 2.54
N SER A 278 -1.28 27.48 3.80
CA SER A 278 -0.59 28.73 4.20
C SER A 278 0.79 28.85 3.54
N ALA A 279 1.55 27.75 3.46
CA ALA A 279 2.84 27.72 2.77
C ALA A 279 2.68 27.93 1.24
N SER A 280 1.64 27.33 0.65
CA SER A 280 1.37 27.49 -0.79
C SER A 280 0.93 28.89 -1.19
N SER A 281 0.25 29.63 -0.28
CA SER A 281 -0.15 31.03 -0.55
C SER A 281 1.03 31.99 -0.61
N HIS A 282 2.12 31.71 0.09
CA HIS A 282 3.36 32.51 0.05
C HIS A 282 4.21 32.22 -1.20
N THR A 283 4.02 31.05 -1.83
CA THR A 283 4.72 30.73 -3.09
C THR A 283 3.96 31.13 -4.34
N SER A 284 2.65 31.43 -4.24
CA SER A 284 1.82 31.81 -5.40
C SER A 284 1.95 33.28 -5.82
N GLU A 285 2.57 34.14 -5.03
CA GLU A 285 2.92 35.52 -5.46
C GLU A 285 4.01 35.54 -6.54
N ASP A 286 4.87 34.50 -6.63
CA ASP A 286 5.92 34.39 -7.65
C ASP A 286 5.45 33.81 -9.01
N PHE A 287 4.20 33.34 -9.12
CA PHE A 287 3.68 32.70 -10.34
C PHE A 287 2.76 33.60 -11.19
N GLN A 288 2.51 34.85 -10.82
CA GLN A 288 1.65 35.78 -11.60
C GLN A 288 2.43 36.73 -12.52
N GLU A 289 3.77 36.69 -12.56
CA GLU A 289 4.57 37.45 -13.52
C GLU A 289 5.44 36.52 -14.38
N LYS A 290 4.83 35.82 -15.35
CA LYS A 290 5.49 35.51 -16.65
C LYS A 290 4.46 34.99 -17.66
#